data_625260f688950bcf8e98036add10e5ee
#
_entry.id   625260f688950bcf8e98036add10e5ee
#
_cell.length_a   1.000
_cell.length_b   1.000
_cell.length_c   1.000
_cell.angle_alpha   90.00
_cell.angle_beta   90.00
_cell.angle_gamma   90.00
#
_symmetry.space_group_name_H-M   'P 1'
#
loop_
_entity.id
_entity.type
_entity.pdbx_description
1 polymer ?
#
loop_
_entity_poly.entity_id
_entity_poly.type
_entity_poly.pdbx_seq_one_letter_code
_entity_poly.pdbx_strand_id
1 'polypeptide(L)'
;VAQSSATKVFVFDITTLKNAGYLPSSFNATNSFSQTYRGMVLQPTVQKLQTLIVTTGGVNLSTGKANKIGIRIGANGGYIESGNAVGSQGSWSEPLSKYSFNPGDGHIAIAQFFKDGVSGNDFLYRKAVSGHPELNAMSTNLSLGGNDINSAKNITASGLINTTNATVTNNITSANASVTNNLTA
;
A
#
# COMPACT_ATOMS: atom_id res chain seq x y z
N VAL A 1 0.74 18.40 17.07
CA VAL A 1 -0.56 18.09 17.69
C VAL A 1 -1.31 17.17 16.74
N ALA A 2 -1.67 15.97 17.18
CA ALA A 2 -2.45 15.06 16.37
C ALA A 2 -3.80 15.71 16.03
N GLN A 3 -4.05 15.97 14.74
CA GLN A 3 -5.30 16.55 14.26
C GLN A 3 -6.40 15.50 14.09
N SER A 4 -6.04 14.22 14.15
CA SER A 4 -6.94 13.08 14.07
C SER A 4 -6.68 12.09 15.21
N SER A 5 -7.72 11.32 15.58
CA SER A 5 -7.65 10.23 16.57
C SER A 5 -8.66 9.14 16.21
N ALA A 6 -8.81 8.10 17.04
CA ALA A 6 -9.81 7.05 16.84
C ALA A 6 -11.25 7.58 16.78
N THR A 7 -11.52 8.73 17.44
CA THR A 7 -12.85 9.36 17.50
C THR A 7 -12.90 10.72 16.82
N LYS A 8 -11.75 11.27 16.39
CA LYS A 8 -11.66 12.59 15.74
C LYS A 8 -11.11 12.44 14.34
N VAL A 9 -11.94 12.78 13.37
CA VAL A 9 -11.55 12.79 11.95
C VAL A 9 -10.99 14.15 11.58
N PHE A 10 -9.78 14.17 11.00
CA PHE A 10 -9.26 15.36 10.33
C PHE A 10 -9.78 15.38 8.90
N VAL A 11 -10.34 16.52 8.49
CA VAL A 11 -10.96 16.70 7.17
C VAL A 11 -10.19 17.73 6.38
N PHE A 12 -9.97 17.45 5.10
CA PHE A 12 -9.38 18.41 4.14
C PHE A 12 -10.07 18.30 2.77
N ASP A 13 -9.97 19.36 2.01
CA ASP A 13 -10.50 19.48 0.65
C ASP A 13 -9.40 19.93 -0.34
N ILE A 14 -9.76 20.09 -1.59
CA ILE A 14 -8.84 20.56 -2.65
C ILE A 14 -8.31 21.96 -2.32
N THR A 15 -9.12 22.84 -1.76
CA THR A 15 -8.70 24.20 -1.39
C THR A 15 -7.62 24.17 -0.32
N THR A 16 -7.78 23.34 0.69
CA THR A 16 -6.78 23.10 1.74
C THR A 16 -5.45 22.65 1.15
N LEU A 17 -5.49 21.70 0.20
CA LEU A 17 -4.27 21.17 -0.44
C LEU A 17 -3.60 22.19 -1.36
N LYS A 18 -4.38 23.02 -2.06
CA LYS A 18 -3.84 24.13 -2.88
C LYS A 18 -3.16 25.20 -2.00
N ASN A 19 -3.81 25.62 -0.94
CA ASN A 19 -3.27 26.62 -0.01
C ASN A 19 -1.99 26.14 0.70
N ALA A 20 -1.89 24.84 0.92
CA ALA A 20 -0.69 24.21 1.50
C ALA A 20 0.42 23.92 0.46
N GLY A 21 0.19 24.19 -0.83
CA GLY A 21 1.15 23.96 -1.90
C GLY A 21 1.30 22.52 -2.36
N TYR A 22 0.43 21.62 -1.92
CA TYR A 22 0.44 20.20 -2.34
C TYR A 22 -0.20 19.98 -3.71
N LEU A 23 -1.06 20.89 -4.15
CA LEU A 23 -1.68 20.88 -5.47
C LEU A 23 -1.47 22.22 -6.17
N PRO A 24 -1.25 22.22 -7.48
CA PRO A 24 -1.17 23.45 -8.25
C PRO A 24 -2.52 24.21 -8.23
N SER A 25 -2.49 25.52 -8.34
CA SER A 25 -3.70 26.35 -8.38
C SER A 25 -4.66 25.96 -9.51
N SER A 26 -4.12 25.46 -10.63
CA SER A 26 -4.86 24.98 -11.80
C SER A 26 -5.52 23.63 -11.61
N PHE A 27 -5.28 22.91 -10.49
CA PHE A 27 -5.91 21.62 -10.27
C PHE A 27 -7.43 21.73 -10.24
N ASN A 28 -8.12 20.85 -10.97
CA ASN A 28 -9.59 20.89 -11.06
C ASN A 28 -10.21 20.42 -9.73
N ALA A 29 -11.07 21.26 -9.16
CA ALA A 29 -11.75 20.94 -7.89
C ALA A 29 -12.86 19.88 -8.05
N THR A 30 -13.28 19.59 -9.28
CA THR A 30 -14.32 18.62 -9.59
C THR A 30 -13.85 17.60 -10.63
N ASN A 31 -14.42 16.41 -10.59
CA ASN A 31 -14.28 15.42 -11.65
C ASN A 31 -15.27 15.68 -12.81
N SER A 32 -15.25 14.84 -13.84
CA SER A 32 -16.13 14.95 -15.01
C SER A 32 -17.63 14.75 -14.70
N PHE A 33 -17.97 14.35 -13.47
CA PHE A 33 -19.35 14.22 -12.99
C PHE A 33 -19.76 15.35 -12.07
N SER A 34 -18.97 16.44 -12.05
CA SER A 34 -19.15 17.60 -11.16
C SER A 34 -19.10 17.24 -9.66
N GLN A 35 -18.53 16.10 -9.32
CA GLN A 35 -18.32 15.72 -7.92
C GLN A 35 -17.03 16.36 -7.40
N THR A 36 -17.08 16.90 -6.18
CA THR A 36 -15.92 17.45 -5.47
C THR A 36 -15.22 16.35 -4.65
N TYR A 37 -14.05 16.65 -4.10
CA TYR A 37 -13.26 15.71 -3.31
C TYR A 37 -13.22 16.12 -1.84
N ARG A 38 -13.35 15.13 -0.95
CA ARG A 38 -13.22 15.28 0.49
C ARG A 38 -12.26 14.23 1.01
N GLY A 39 -11.18 14.67 1.62
CA GLY A 39 -10.22 13.81 2.30
C GLY A 39 -10.52 13.76 3.80
N MET A 40 -10.43 12.58 4.38
CA MET A 40 -10.70 12.31 5.78
C MET A 40 -9.60 11.42 6.34
N VAL A 41 -9.00 11.82 7.45
CA VAL A 41 -7.95 11.04 8.12
C VAL A 41 -8.42 10.68 9.52
N LEU A 42 -8.34 9.40 9.83
CA LEU A 42 -8.60 8.84 11.13
C LEU A 42 -7.32 8.19 11.66
N GLN A 43 -7.08 8.25 12.95
CA GLN A 43 -5.99 7.55 13.63
C GLN A 43 -6.58 6.54 14.62
N PRO A 44 -6.96 5.34 14.17
CA PRO A 44 -7.63 4.35 15.02
C PRO A 44 -6.72 3.86 16.16
N THR A 45 -5.42 3.84 15.95
CA THR A 45 -4.40 3.59 16.97
C THR A 45 -3.23 4.52 16.75
N VAL A 46 -2.43 4.76 17.79
CA VAL A 46 -1.23 5.60 17.69
C VAL A 46 -0.34 5.08 16.55
N GLN A 47 0.18 6.00 15.74
CA GLN A 47 1.02 5.74 14.57
C GLN A 47 0.35 4.98 13.41
N LYS A 48 -0.93 4.65 13.48
CA LYS A 48 -1.68 4.09 12.36
C LYS A 48 -2.66 5.11 11.82
N LEU A 49 -2.48 5.53 10.58
CA LEU A 49 -3.39 6.45 9.91
C LEU A 49 -4.21 5.69 8.87
N GLN A 50 -5.48 6.00 8.84
CA GLN A 50 -6.41 5.59 7.79
C GLN A 50 -6.88 6.85 7.07
N THR A 51 -6.59 6.94 5.78
CA THR A 51 -7.06 8.05 4.96
C THR A 51 -8.11 7.52 3.99
N LEU A 52 -9.25 8.16 3.98
CA LEU A 52 -10.31 7.93 3.03
C LEU A 52 -10.57 9.21 2.25
N ILE A 53 -10.40 9.16 0.93
CA ILE A 53 -10.78 10.23 0.02
C ILE A 53 -12.06 9.79 -0.67
N VAL A 54 -13.10 10.61 -0.61
CA VAL A 54 -14.38 10.34 -1.26
C VAL A 54 -14.76 11.49 -2.17
N THR A 55 -15.49 11.18 -3.22
CA THR A 55 -16.19 12.22 -3.97
C THR A 55 -17.52 12.52 -3.33
N THR A 56 -18.05 13.73 -3.53
CA THR A 56 -19.33 14.18 -2.96
C THR A 56 -20.01 15.19 -3.88
N GLY A 57 -21.34 15.23 -3.84
CA GLY A 57 -22.14 16.09 -4.71
C GLY A 57 -22.08 15.68 -6.18
N GLY A 58 -22.48 16.60 -7.06
CA GLY A 58 -22.52 16.33 -8.51
C GLY A 58 -23.49 15.23 -8.91
N VAL A 59 -23.15 14.49 -9.95
CA VAL A 59 -24.00 13.43 -10.51
C VAL A 59 -23.63 12.08 -9.89
N ASN A 60 -24.62 11.38 -9.32
CA ASN A 60 -24.43 10.03 -8.79
C ASN A 60 -24.20 9.02 -9.93
N LEU A 61 -23.19 8.19 -9.76
CA LEU A 61 -22.87 7.11 -10.68
C LEU A 61 -23.66 5.86 -10.32
N SER A 62 -24.00 5.05 -11.32
CA SER A 62 -24.45 3.68 -11.01
C SER A 62 -23.29 2.88 -10.39
N THR A 63 -23.60 1.93 -9.49
CA THR A 63 -22.62 1.05 -8.83
C THR A 63 -21.63 0.43 -9.83
N GLY A 64 -22.13 -0.06 -10.98
CA GLY A 64 -21.27 -0.63 -12.02
C GLY A 64 -20.27 0.36 -12.64
N LYS A 65 -20.65 1.64 -12.81
CA LYS A 65 -19.73 2.68 -13.30
C LYS A 65 -18.72 3.05 -12.21
N ALA A 66 -19.18 3.24 -10.98
CA ALA A 66 -18.33 3.56 -9.85
C ALA A 66 -17.28 2.46 -9.60
N ASN A 67 -17.69 1.19 -9.62
CA ASN A 67 -16.79 0.05 -9.51
C ASN A 67 -15.73 0.01 -10.64
N LYS A 68 -16.13 0.25 -11.90
CA LYS A 68 -15.18 0.30 -13.03
C LYS A 68 -14.14 1.41 -12.87
N ILE A 69 -14.52 2.56 -12.33
CA ILE A 69 -13.57 3.64 -12.01
C ILE A 69 -12.64 3.20 -10.88
N GLY A 70 -13.18 2.61 -9.82
CA GLY A 70 -12.38 2.08 -8.71
C GLY A 70 -11.34 1.06 -9.18
N ILE A 71 -11.69 0.14 -10.07
CA ILE A 71 -10.75 -0.81 -10.67
C ILE A 71 -9.61 -0.08 -11.41
N ARG A 72 -9.91 1.00 -12.13
CA ARG A 72 -8.89 1.79 -12.84
C ARG A 72 -7.97 2.58 -11.91
N ILE A 73 -8.43 2.95 -10.73
CA ILE A 73 -7.60 3.57 -9.68
C ILE A 73 -6.61 2.54 -9.12
N GLY A 74 -6.96 1.27 -9.13
CA GLY A 74 -6.13 0.18 -8.63
C GLY A 74 -6.54 -0.31 -7.24
N ALA A 75 -5.61 -0.93 -6.51
CA ALA A 75 -5.88 -1.61 -5.23
C ALA A 75 -6.54 -0.72 -4.16
N ASN A 76 -6.25 0.58 -4.17
CA ASN A 76 -6.81 1.55 -3.23
C ASN A 76 -8.17 2.12 -3.69
N GLY A 77 -8.55 1.88 -4.95
CA GLY A 77 -9.77 2.39 -5.55
C GLY A 77 -11.00 1.62 -5.11
N GLY A 78 -12.11 2.34 -4.97
CA GLY A 78 -13.39 1.80 -4.56
C GLY A 78 -14.53 2.77 -4.83
N TYR A 79 -15.67 2.49 -4.24
CA TYR A 79 -16.89 3.27 -4.39
C TYR A 79 -17.71 3.21 -3.10
N ILE A 80 -18.74 4.06 -3.02
CA ILE A 80 -19.64 4.08 -1.88
C ILE A 80 -20.88 3.23 -2.18
N GLU A 81 -21.20 2.32 -1.26
CA GLU A 81 -22.36 1.45 -1.33
C GLU A 81 -22.90 1.15 0.08
N SER A 82 -24.18 1.39 0.27
CA SER A 82 -24.92 1.07 1.51
C SER A 82 -24.20 1.56 2.79
N GLY A 83 -23.71 2.80 2.77
CA GLY A 83 -23.04 3.43 3.92
C GLY A 83 -21.61 2.95 4.19
N ASN A 84 -21.01 2.20 3.26
CA ASN A 84 -19.64 1.76 3.33
C ASN A 84 -18.84 2.28 2.13
N ALA A 85 -17.56 2.55 2.32
CA ALA A 85 -16.61 2.65 1.24
C ALA A 85 -16.09 1.24 0.97
N VAL A 86 -16.29 0.73 -0.25
CA VAL A 86 -15.98 -0.65 -0.65
C VAL A 86 -14.93 -0.62 -1.73
N GLY A 87 -13.82 -1.32 -1.49
CA GLY A 87 -12.77 -1.50 -2.48
C GLY A 87 -13.25 -2.30 -3.68
N SER A 88 -12.77 -1.92 -4.86
CA SER A 88 -13.09 -2.65 -6.08
C SER A 88 -12.69 -4.12 -5.95
N GLN A 89 -13.57 -5.01 -6.37
CA GLN A 89 -13.41 -6.46 -6.23
C GLN A 89 -13.31 -6.95 -4.75
N GLY A 90 -13.83 -6.17 -3.78
CA GLY A 90 -13.84 -6.55 -2.38
C GLY A 90 -12.46 -6.49 -1.68
N SER A 91 -11.51 -5.75 -2.25
CA SER A 91 -10.15 -5.64 -1.72
C SER A 91 -10.08 -5.06 -0.30
N TRP A 92 -11.01 -4.18 0.07
CA TRP A 92 -11.15 -3.58 1.39
C TRP A 92 -12.58 -3.09 1.61
N SER A 93 -12.95 -2.84 2.87
CA SER A 93 -14.25 -2.23 3.23
C SER A 93 -14.08 -1.39 4.49
N GLU A 94 -14.60 -0.14 4.45
CA GLU A 94 -14.58 0.79 5.57
C GLU A 94 -15.96 1.40 5.81
N PRO A 95 -16.53 1.24 7.02
CA PRO A 95 -17.78 1.89 7.38
C PRO A 95 -17.63 3.40 7.45
N LEU A 96 -18.46 4.12 6.72
CA LEU A 96 -18.44 5.60 6.69
C LEU A 96 -18.84 6.23 8.03
N SER A 97 -19.52 5.48 8.89
CA SER A 97 -19.84 5.91 10.25
C SER A 97 -18.61 6.26 11.08
N LYS A 98 -17.46 5.61 10.85
CA LYS A 98 -16.19 5.95 11.50
C LYS A 98 -15.70 7.36 11.16
N TYR A 99 -16.06 7.86 9.99
CA TYR A 99 -15.64 9.17 9.48
C TYR A 99 -16.68 10.26 9.70
N SER A 100 -17.84 9.93 10.29
CA SER A 100 -18.96 10.84 10.51
C SER A 100 -19.41 11.57 9.25
N PHE A 101 -19.25 10.96 8.09
CA PHE A 101 -19.62 11.51 6.80
C PHE A 101 -19.99 10.41 5.80
N ASN A 102 -21.12 10.56 5.14
CA ASN A 102 -21.57 9.67 4.07
C ASN A 102 -22.06 10.50 2.88
N PRO A 103 -21.38 10.48 1.72
CA PRO A 103 -21.82 11.19 0.53
C PRO A 103 -23.03 10.54 -0.16
N GLY A 104 -23.39 9.32 0.24
CA GLY A 104 -24.39 8.47 -0.42
C GLY A 104 -23.80 7.61 -1.52
N ASP A 105 -24.61 6.69 -2.02
CA ASP A 105 -24.21 5.79 -3.09
C ASP A 105 -23.95 6.56 -4.41
N GLY A 106 -23.12 6.00 -5.27
CA GLY A 106 -22.77 6.61 -6.55
C GLY A 106 -21.56 7.54 -6.51
N HIS A 107 -20.78 7.50 -5.44
CA HIS A 107 -19.54 8.24 -5.25
C HIS A 107 -18.32 7.31 -5.28
N ILE A 108 -17.16 7.87 -5.64
CA ILE A 108 -15.90 7.15 -5.68
C ILE A 108 -15.20 7.25 -4.32
N ALA A 109 -14.50 6.20 -3.94
CA ALA A 109 -13.67 6.17 -2.75
C ALA A 109 -12.25 5.73 -3.08
N ILE A 110 -11.27 6.28 -2.33
CA ILE A 110 -9.88 5.85 -2.35
C ILE A 110 -9.45 5.71 -0.90
N ALA A 111 -9.02 4.51 -0.50
CA ALA A 111 -8.53 4.24 0.83
C ALA A 111 -7.01 4.11 0.85
N GLN A 112 -6.37 4.72 1.84
CA GLN A 112 -4.94 4.57 2.10
C GLN A 112 -4.73 4.31 3.59
N PHE A 113 -3.95 3.30 3.89
CA PHE A 113 -3.59 2.91 5.24
C PHE A 113 -2.10 3.14 5.45
N PHE A 114 -1.75 3.90 6.50
CA PHE A 114 -0.38 4.22 6.85
C PHE A 114 -0.07 3.67 8.24
N LYS A 115 1.08 3.05 8.39
CA LYS A 115 1.66 2.68 9.67
C LYS A 115 3.00 3.41 9.80
N ASP A 116 3.23 4.06 10.95
CA ASP A 116 4.48 4.76 11.25
C ASP A 116 4.84 5.87 10.23
N GLY A 117 3.82 6.51 9.65
CA GLY A 117 3.98 7.56 8.64
C GLY A 117 4.37 7.05 7.25
N VAL A 118 4.50 5.75 7.09
CA VAL A 118 4.77 5.09 5.80
C VAL A 118 3.47 4.51 5.25
N SER A 119 3.27 4.59 3.94
CA SER A 119 2.17 3.87 3.28
C SER A 119 2.24 2.40 3.70
N GLY A 120 1.15 1.89 4.30
CA GLY A 120 1.09 0.55 4.92
C GLY A 120 1.24 -0.63 3.95
N ASN A 121 1.93 -0.41 2.88
CA ASN A 121 2.35 -1.45 1.96
C ASN A 121 3.74 -1.90 2.39
N ASP A 122 3.84 -3.06 3.01
CA ASP A 122 5.10 -3.76 3.26
C ASP A 122 5.73 -4.21 1.93
N PHE A 123 5.99 -3.24 1.03
CA PHE A 123 6.69 -3.50 -0.22
C PHE A 123 8.19 -3.49 0.02
N LEU A 124 8.87 -4.50 -0.45
CA LEU A 124 10.31 -4.46 -0.59
C LEU A 124 10.65 -3.50 -1.74
N TYR A 125 11.29 -2.38 -1.44
CA TYR A 125 11.70 -1.42 -2.45
C TYR A 125 12.83 -1.98 -3.30
N ARG A 126 12.71 -1.90 -4.62
CA ARG A 126 13.75 -2.37 -5.56
C ARG A 126 14.94 -1.43 -5.68
N LYS A 127 14.80 -0.18 -5.24
CA LYS A 127 15.87 0.82 -5.21
C LYS A 127 16.06 1.31 -3.79
N ALA A 128 17.31 1.59 -3.43
CA ALA A 128 17.62 2.19 -2.15
C ALA A 128 16.92 3.54 -2.01
N VAL A 129 16.31 3.76 -0.85
CA VAL A 129 15.72 5.03 -0.45
C VAL A 129 16.70 5.69 0.52
N SER A 130 17.20 6.86 0.15
CA SER A 130 18.20 7.56 0.97
C SER A 130 17.64 7.89 2.34
N GLY A 131 18.36 7.52 3.41
CA GLY A 131 17.95 7.70 4.80
C GLY A 131 16.98 6.64 5.33
N HIS A 132 16.55 5.67 4.51
CA HIS A 132 15.58 4.63 4.87
C HIS A 132 16.06 3.22 4.46
N PRO A 133 17.16 2.70 5.01
CA PRO A 133 17.68 1.38 4.65
C PRO A 133 16.73 0.24 5.04
N GLU A 134 15.86 0.45 6.02
CA GLU A 134 14.85 -0.52 6.46
C GLU A 134 13.85 -0.88 5.37
N LEU A 135 13.61 0.01 4.40
CA LEU A 135 12.66 -0.25 3.30
C LEU A 135 13.18 -1.29 2.29
N ASN A 136 14.47 -1.61 2.35
CA ASN A 136 15.10 -2.67 1.56
C ASN A 136 15.37 -3.93 2.39
N ALA A 137 15.00 -3.94 3.67
CA ALA A 137 15.21 -5.06 4.57
C ALA A 137 13.90 -5.82 4.85
N MET A 138 13.97 -7.15 4.85
CA MET A 138 12.85 -7.99 5.27
C MET A 138 12.90 -8.17 6.79
N SER A 139 11.77 -7.93 7.46
CA SER A 139 11.59 -8.19 8.89
C SER A 139 11.06 -9.61 9.18
N THR A 140 10.83 -10.39 8.14
CA THR A 140 10.33 -11.77 8.22
C THR A 140 10.99 -12.61 7.12
N ASN A 141 10.77 -13.93 7.16
CA ASN A 141 11.28 -14.84 6.14
C ASN A 141 10.67 -14.53 4.76
N LEU A 142 11.49 -14.57 3.72
CA LEU A 142 11.02 -14.48 2.34
C LEU A 142 10.72 -15.90 1.82
N SER A 143 9.46 -16.17 1.50
CA SER A 143 9.06 -17.39 0.77
C SER A 143 8.92 -17.06 -0.70
N LEU A 144 9.66 -17.77 -1.54
CA LEU A 144 9.61 -17.60 -3.00
C LEU A 144 8.51 -18.44 -3.66
N GLY A 145 7.77 -19.27 -2.86
CA GLY A 145 6.66 -20.05 -3.38
C GLY A 145 7.03 -21.03 -4.51
N GLY A 146 8.26 -21.54 -4.52
CA GLY A 146 8.76 -22.43 -5.56
C GLY A 146 9.38 -21.72 -6.77
N ASN A 147 9.56 -20.39 -6.72
CA ASN A 147 10.24 -19.63 -7.76
C ASN A 147 11.74 -19.49 -7.49
N ASP A 148 12.49 -19.20 -8.54
CA ASP A 148 13.95 -19.07 -8.53
C ASP A 148 14.43 -17.66 -8.12
N ILE A 149 15.68 -17.59 -7.66
CA ILE A 149 16.48 -16.36 -7.62
C ILE A 149 17.39 -16.35 -8.82
N ASN A 150 17.08 -15.53 -9.83
CA ASN A 150 17.86 -15.42 -11.04
C ASN A 150 18.77 -14.18 -11.05
N SER A 151 19.94 -14.30 -11.64
CA SER A 151 20.89 -13.19 -11.86
C SER A 151 21.39 -12.50 -10.58
N ALA A 152 21.43 -13.21 -9.46
CA ALA A 152 22.08 -12.70 -8.26
C ALA A 152 23.59 -12.63 -8.46
N LYS A 153 24.21 -11.44 -8.30
CA LYS A 153 25.64 -11.28 -8.40
C LYS A 153 26.38 -11.93 -7.23
N ASN A 154 25.87 -11.71 -6.01
CA ASN A 154 26.42 -12.30 -4.79
C ASN A 154 25.27 -12.72 -3.88
N ILE A 155 25.44 -13.83 -3.19
CA ILE A 155 24.57 -14.28 -2.10
C ILE A 155 25.45 -14.44 -0.85
N THR A 156 25.18 -13.69 0.20
CA THR A 156 25.86 -13.80 1.49
C THR A 156 24.89 -14.34 2.51
N ALA A 157 25.18 -15.48 3.11
CA ALA A 157 24.41 -16.06 4.20
C ALA A 157 25.28 -16.09 5.46
N SER A 158 24.74 -15.55 6.57
CA SER A 158 25.37 -15.61 7.88
C SER A 158 25.12 -16.94 8.62
N GLY A 159 24.21 -17.76 8.10
CA GLY A 159 23.81 -19.05 8.65
C GLY A 159 23.94 -20.18 7.65
N LEU A 160 23.12 -21.19 7.81
CA LEU A 160 23.14 -22.40 6.98
C LEU A 160 22.47 -22.14 5.62
N ILE A 161 23.12 -22.59 4.54
CA ILE A 161 22.47 -22.80 3.25
C ILE A 161 22.15 -24.30 3.12
N ASN A 162 20.86 -24.62 3.22
CA ASN A 162 20.36 -25.99 3.09
C ASN A 162 19.81 -26.18 1.67
N THR A 163 20.37 -27.11 0.93
CA THR A 163 19.97 -27.43 -0.46
C THR A 163 20.05 -28.92 -0.71
N THR A 164 19.13 -29.45 -1.52
CA THR A 164 19.17 -30.83 -1.97
C THR A 164 20.33 -31.07 -2.95
N ASN A 165 20.60 -30.09 -3.82
CA ASN A 165 21.69 -30.15 -4.80
C ASN A 165 22.40 -28.77 -4.87
N ALA A 166 23.73 -28.80 -4.93
CA ALA A 166 24.53 -27.63 -5.20
C ALA A 166 25.50 -27.96 -6.37
N THR A 167 25.49 -27.14 -7.42
CA THR A 167 26.45 -27.20 -8.51
C THR A 167 27.36 -25.97 -8.45
N VAL A 168 28.65 -26.19 -8.32
CA VAL A 168 29.67 -25.12 -8.30
C VAL A 168 30.58 -25.30 -9.49
N THR A 169 30.58 -24.34 -10.38
CA THR A 169 31.36 -24.40 -11.64
C THR A 169 32.82 -24.01 -11.48
N ASN A 170 33.18 -23.34 -10.39
CA ASN A 170 34.56 -22.90 -10.14
C ASN A 170 35.10 -23.51 -8.83
N ASN A 171 35.31 -22.68 -7.81
CA ASN A 171 35.97 -23.09 -6.57
C ASN A 171 35.02 -23.10 -5.37
N ILE A 172 35.17 -24.11 -4.51
CA ILE A 172 34.69 -24.08 -3.13
C ILE A 172 35.90 -23.84 -2.24
N THR A 173 35.94 -22.72 -1.54
CA THR A 173 36.92 -22.44 -0.49
C THR A 173 36.27 -22.58 0.86
N SER A 174 36.74 -23.45 1.71
CA SER A 174 36.22 -23.73 3.02
C SER A 174 37.36 -23.90 4.03
N ALA A 175 37.17 -23.34 5.24
CA ALA A 175 38.07 -23.64 6.34
C ALA A 175 37.95 -25.09 6.80
N ASN A 176 36.75 -25.66 6.75
CA ASN A 176 36.45 -27.07 7.06
C ASN A 176 35.41 -27.59 6.10
N ALA A 177 35.69 -28.65 5.38
CA ALA A 177 34.75 -29.38 4.56
C ALA A 177 34.56 -30.80 5.13
N SER A 178 33.32 -31.23 5.33
CA SER A 178 32.99 -32.59 5.68
C SER A 178 32.06 -33.18 4.61
N VAL A 179 32.47 -34.25 3.97
CA VAL A 179 31.69 -34.98 2.98
C VAL A 179 31.39 -36.36 3.54
N THR A 180 30.10 -36.61 3.83
CA THR A 180 29.68 -37.85 4.48
C THR A 180 29.44 -39.03 3.54
N ASN A 181 29.37 -38.80 2.22
CA ASN A 181 29.23 -39.85 1.19
C ASN A 181 30.42 -39.92 0.28
N ASN A 182 30.28 -39.61 -0.99
CA ASN A 182 31.39 -39.78 -1.93
C ASN A 182 31.89 -38.41 -2.45
N LEU A 183 33.21 -38.22 -2.33
CA LEU A 183 33.93 -37.20 -3.10
C LEU A 183 34.60 -37.95 -4.28
N THR A 184 34.06 -37.79 -5.48
CA THR A 184 34.73 -38.29 -6.72
C THR A 184 35.47 -37.13 -7.32
N ALA A 185 36.78 -37.31 -7.50
CA ALA A 185 37.67 -36.36 -8.17
C ALA A 185 37.56 -36.53 -9.70
#